data_9414f3bf143ce85fbf1b145f4e708fb8
#
_entry.id   9414f3bf143ce85fbf1b145f4e708fb8
#
_cell.length_a   1.000
_cell.length_b   1.000
_cell.length_c   1.000
_cell.angle_alpha   90.00
_cell.angle_beta   90.00
_cell.angle_gamma   90.00
#
_symmetry.space_group_name_H-M   'P 1'
#
loop_
_entity.id
_entity.type
_entity.pdbx_description
1 polymer ?
#
loop_
_entity_poly.entity_id
_entity_poly.type
_entity_poly.pdbx_seq_one_letter_code
_entity_poly.pdbx_strand_id
1 'polypeptide(L)'
;MRKLFFVLLGLVALAACNTQPEPAKAGYVVQVSLGGWHSPDYTAEQIIGRIDTVAALIPVEKVIIGWSIEPELYRTVGEHLHAKGIDMLLWLPVFAETEEVCDNVPAVDLAGNIPANYDLAAGEGFRFNCPTNPQNAANVVAVYDSLFRDCGFDGVFLDRIRTQSFVSGVSGVLSCGCPICTERFAAEGLDLDEVREALDIAGDAFFSVKGYTPATGFEFENPVAERFFRAKGHIVSGAVAAVADSLRSRGLSVGMDLYAPFMAPFVGQDYDILSRHADFIKPMLYRQTFAPAGMGFEYDLLKKAVPEAEGYPEFAMDVAFLDSQLEAMEPYPCAKYPGLEINYREGVVPTSPAYVTESLDAILRHGFEGAVLSWNIMEAPEAHVACLGK
;
A
#
# COMPACT_ATOMS: atom_id res chain seq x y z
N MET A 1 30.55 -67.97 45.87
CA MET A 1 29.17 -67.49 45.99
C MET A 1 29.12 -66.08 45.34
N ARG A 2 28.69 -66.02 44.11
CA ARG A 2 28.54 -64.76 43.36
C ARG A 2 27.09 -64.28 43.40
N LYS A 3 26.86 -63.10 43.93
CA LYS A 3 25.53 -62.45 43.94
C LYS A 3 25.36 -61.68 42.64
N LEU A 4 24.37 -62.09 41.83
CA LEU A 4 23.90 -61.33 40.67
C LEU A 4 22.99 -60.19 41.16
N PHE A 5 23.32 -58.96 40.78
CA PHE A 5 22.41 -57.81 40.87
C PHE A 5 21.72 -57.61 39.52
N PHE A 6 20.40 -57.77 39.49
CA PHE A 6 19.56 -57.34 38.34
C PHE A 6 19.23 -55.86 38.51
N VAL A 7 19.68 -55.04 37.53
CA VAL A 7 19.25 -53.65 37.39
C VAL A 7 18.07 -53.63 36.43
N LEU A 8 16.88 -53.26 36.95
CA LEU A 8 15.69 -53.02 36.13
C LEU A 8 15.78 -51.59 35.58
N LEU A 9 16.04 -51.44 34.28
CA LEU A 9 15.88 -50.14 33.59
C LEU A 9 14.41 -49.95 33.24
N GLY A 10 13.73 -49.02 33.96
CA GLY A 10 12.40 -48.54 33.61
C GLY A 10 12.51 -47.54 32.45
N LEU A 11 12.01 -47.88 31.25
CA LEU A 11 11.76 -46.96 30.19
C LEU A 11 10.55 -46.06 30.52
N VAL A 12 10.81 -44.81 30.87
CA VAL A 12 9.78 -43.78 30.92
C VAL A 12 9.61 -43.24 29.51
N ALA A 13 8.56 -43.66 28.81
CA ALA A 13 8.16 -43.07 27.55
C ALA A 13 7.55 -41.68 27.84
N LEU A 14 8.32 -40.62 27.62
CA LEU A 14 7.81 -39.26 27.53
C LEU A 14 6.98 -39.14 26.23
N ALA A 15 5.66 -39.25 26.35
CA ALA A 15 4.75 -38.79 25.31
C ALA A 15 4.84 -37.26 25.24
N ALA A 16 5.72 -36.77 24.37
CA ALA A 16 5.69 -35.37 23.96
C ALA A 16 4.38 -35.16 23.19
N CYS A 17 3.38 -34.57 23.84
CA CYS A 17 2.25 -33.97 23.14
C CYS A 17 2.83 -32.87 22.24
N ASN A 18 2.97 -33.18 20.96
CA ASN A 18 3.22 -32.19 19.91
C ASN A 18 1.90 -31.44 19.68
N THR A 19 1.53 -30.55 20.59
CA THR A 19 0.55 -29.51 20.29
C THR A 19 1.24 -28.56 19.35
N GLN A 20 1.01 -28.73 18.03
CA GLN A 20 1.24 -27.64 17.11
C GLN A 20 0.43 -26.46 17.64
N PRO A 21 1.03 -25.27 17.80
CA PRO A 21 0.25 -24.10 18.13
C PRO A 21 -0.88 -23.98 17.10
N GLU A 22 -2.11 -23.81 17.57
CA GLU A 22 -3.21 -23.44 16.68
C GLU A 22 -2.71 -22.24 15.83
N PRO A 23 -2.94 -22.27 14.50
CA PRO A 23 -2.58 -21.12 13.68
C PRO A 23 -3.22 -19.88 14.29
N ALA A 24 -2.41 -18.85 14.55
CA ALA A 24 -2.91 -17.58 15.05
C ALA A 24 -4.09 -17.17 14.16
N LYS A 25 -5.22 -16.83 14.77
CA LYS A 25 -6.35 -16.34 13.99
C LYS A 25 -5.89 -15.09 13.26
N ALA A 26 -6.12 -15.06 11.94
CA ALA A 26 -5.81 -13.88 11.13
C ALA A 26 -6.52 -12.65 11.70
N GLY A 27 -5.79 -11.58 11.88
CA GLY A 27 -6.32 -10.29 12.29
C GLY A 27 -6.83 -9.50 11.08
N TYR A 28 -7.85 -8.69 11.28
CA TYR A 28 -8.35 -7.82 10.24
C TYR A 28 -8.11 -6.36 10.57
N VAL A 29 -7.65 -5.63 9.57
CA VAL A 29 -7.58 -4.17 9.60
C VAL A 29 -8.68 -3.64 8.71
N VAL A 30 -9.52 -2.74 9.22
CA VAL A 30 -10.60 -2.14 8.41
C VAL A 30 -10.27 -0.72 8.04
N GLN A 31 -10.68 -0.29 6.83
CA GLN A 31 -10.53 1.08 6.37
C GLN A 31 -11.88 1.80 6.40
N VAL A 32 -11.88 3.04 6.89
CA VAL A 32 -13.01 3.98 6.88
C VAL A 32 -12.56 5.23 6.14
N SER A 33 -13.09 5.44 4.93
CA SER A 33 -12.95 6.70 4.20
C SER A 33 -14.00 7.69 4.67
N LEU A 34 -13.61 8.91 5.01
CA LEU A 34 -14.50 9.96 5.49
C LEU A 34 -14.96 10.92 4.38
N GLY A 35 -14.50 10.72 3.13
CA GLY A 35 -14.95 11.48 1.97
C GLY A 35 -14.20 12.79 1.71
N GLY A 36 -13.58 13.44 2.70
CA GLY A 36 -12.79 14.66 2.50
C GLY A 36 -12.46 15.40 3.78
N TRP A 37 -11.65 16.46 3.65
CA TRP A 37 -11.09 17.20 4.78
C TRP A 37 -12.11 17.96 5.61
N HIS A 38 -13.16 18.56 5.01
CA HIS A 38 -14.05 19.50 5.67
C HIS A 38 -15.49 19.00 5.88
N SER A 39 -15.83 17.86 5.33
CA SER A 39 -17.21 17.35 5.38
C SER A 39 -17.19 15.84 5.42
N PRO A 40 -17.03 15.23 6.60
CA PRO A 40 -17.06 13.78 6.72
C PRO A 40 -18.43 13.22 6.33
N ASP A 41 -18.43 12.16 5.51
CA ASP A 41 -19.65 11.51 5.02
C ASP A 41 -20.43 10.79 6.12
N TYR A 42 -19.77 10.51 7.26
CA TYR A 42 -20.34 9.71 8.36
C TYR A 42 -20.13 10.37 9.71
N THR A 43 -21.10 10.19 10.61
CA THR A 43 -20.96 10.57 12.02
C THR A 43 -20.18 9.51 12.81
N ALA A 44 -19.68 9.88 13.99
CA ALA A 44 -19.00 8.94 14.89
C ALA A 44 -19.89 7.74 15.25
N GLU A 45 -21.19 7.95 15.50
CA GLU A 45 -22.13 6.89 15.82
C GLU A 45 -22.33 5.90 14.66
N GLN A 46 -22.36 6.39 13.42
CA GLN A 46 -22.47 5.53 12.23
C GLN A 46 -21.24 4.67 12.07
N ILE A 47 -20.03 5.27 12.23
CA ILE A 47 -18.75 4.56 12.15
C ILE A 47 -18.66 3.49 13.23
N ILE A 48 -18.94 3.85 14.49
CA ILE A 48 -18.94 2.92 15.63
C ILE A 48 -19.90 1.77 15.38
N GLY A 49 -21.14 2.06 15.00
CA GLY A 49 -22.14 1.01 14.73
C GLY A 49 -21.73 0.05 13.62
N ARG A 50 -21.07 0.57 12.57
CA ARG A 50 -20.54 -0.27 11.49
C ARG A 50 -19.39 -1.15 11.96
N ILE A 51 -18.40 -0.58 12.65
CA ILE A 51 -17.26 -1.33 13.18
C ILE A 51 -17.73 -2.41 14.16
N ASP A 52 -18.67 -2.10 15.04
CA ASP A 52 -19.23 -3.08 15.97
C ASP A 52 -19.92 -4.25 15.26
N THR A 53 -20.64 -3.97 14.19
CA THR A 53 -21.27 -5.00 13.35
C THR A 53 -20.21 -5.91 12.73
N VAL A 54 -19.12 -5.32 12.22
CA VAL A 54 -18.02 -6.09 11.61
C VAL A 54 -17.25 -6.89 12.67
N ALA A 55 -16.92 -6.26 13.80
CA ALA A 55 -16.19 -6.90 14.90
C ALA A 55 -16.96 -8.06 15.57
N ALA A 56 -18.28 -8.08 15.43
CA ALA A 56 -19.10 -9.23 15.85
C ALA A 56 -18.95 -10.45 14.93
N LEU A 57 -18.42 -10.27 13.71
CA LEU A 57 -18.24 -11.33 12.72
C LEU A 57 -16.80 -11.81 12.61
N ILE A 58 -15.85 -10.88 12.73
CA ILE A 58 -14.42 -11.12 12.51
C ILE A 58 -13.58 -10.40 13.58
N PRO A 59 -12.35 -10.88 13.90
CA PRO A 59 -11.45 -10.19 14.83
C PRO A 59 -10.84 -8.95 14.17
N VAL A 60 -11.38 -7.77 14.47
CA VAL A 60 -10.81 -6.48 14.06
C VAL A 60 -9.71 -6.08 15.04
N GLU A 61 -8.50 -5.86 14.55
CA GLU A 61 -7.34 -5.45 15.35
C GLU A 61 -7.06 -3.95 15.26
N LYS A 62 -7.27 -3.39 14.06
CA LYS A 62 -6.97 -1.99 13.77
C LYS A 62 -8.03 -1.37 12.88
N VAL A 63 -8.23 -0.08 13.05
CA VAL A 63 -9.08 0.74 12.18
C VAL A 63 -8.23 1.85 11.58
N ILE A 64 -8.10 1.87 10.27
CA ILE A 64 -7.54 2.98 9.50
C ILE A 64 -8.69 3.92 9.17
N ILE A 65 -8.65 5.15 9.64
CA ILE A 65 -9.73 6.13 9.47
C ILE A 65 -9.19 7.46 8.96
N GLY A 66 -9.81 8.03 7.98
CA GLY A 66 -9.47 9.34 7.46
C GLY A 66 -10.17 9.65 6.14
N TRP A 67 -9.97 10.83 5.66
CA TRP A 67 -9.38 11.95 6.39
C TRP A 67 -10.41 13.06 6.57
N SER A 68 -10.39 13.71 7.71
CA SER A 68 -11.22 14.87 8.03
C SER A 68 -10.51 15.69 9.11
N ILE A 69 -10.78 16.99 9.17
CA ILE A 69 -10.25 17.87 10.21
C ILE A 69 -11.15 17.97 11.44
N GLU A 70 -12.08 17.03 11.63
CA GLU A 70 -13.05 17.02 12.74
C GLU A 70 -12.50 16.25 13.96
N PRO A 71 -11.81 16.89 14.92
CA PRO A 71 -11.12 16.18 16.01
C PRO A 71 -12.06 15.43 16.95
N GLU A 72 -13.28 15.92 17.17
CA GLU A 72 -14.25 15.26 18.05
C GLU A 72 -14.75 13.94 17.50
N LEU A 73 -14.84 13.82 16.15
CA LEU A 73 -15.16 12.54 15.50
C LEU A 73 -14.12 11.48 15.86
N TYR A 74 -12.83 11.81 15.72
CA TYR A 74 -11.74 10.87 16.02
C TYR A 74 -11.68 10.53 17.51
N ARG A 75 -11.81 11.50 18.42
CA ARG A 75 -11.83 11.23 19.86
C ARG A 75 -12.93 10.28 20.25
N THR A 76 -14.15 10.54 19.77
CA THR A 76 -15.32 9.69 20.07
C THR A 76 -15.15 8.28 19.53
N VAL A 77 -14.67 8.12 18.29
CA VAL A 77 -14.40 6.81 17.69
C VAL A 77 -13.26 6.12 18.42
N GLY A 78 -12.14 6.84 18.68
CA GLY A 78 -10.95 6.31 19.34
C GLY A 78 -11.23 5.80 20.76
N GLU A 79 -11.97 6.56 21.59
CA GLU A 79 -12.38 6.12 22.93
C GLU A 79 -13.15 4.78 22.88
N HIS A 80 -14.05 4.64 21.90
CA HIS A 80 -14.80 3.39 21.73
C HIS A 80 -13.93 2.23 21.28
N LEU A 81 -13.02 2.44 20.33
CA LEU A 81 -12.11 1.42 19.82
C LEU A 81 -11.14 0.95 20.91
N HIS A 82 -10.53 1.89 21.64
CA HIS A 82 -9.60 1.57 22.73
C HIS A 82 -10.26 0.78 23.85
N ALA A 83 -11.54 1.07 24.18
CA ALA A 83 -12.29 0.27 25.14
C ALA A 83 -12.47 -1.20 24.72
N LYS A 84 -12.25 -1.52 23.44
CA LYS A 84 -12.32 -2.86 22.86
C LYS A 84 -10.93 -3.44 22.53
N GLY A 85 -9.86 -2.70 22.80
CA GLY A 85 -8.49 -3.10 22.46
C GLY A 85 -8.19 -3.06 20.96
N ILE A 86 -8.86 -2.18 20.21
CA ILE A 86 -8.67 -1.96 18.77
C ILE A 86 -7.86 -0.69 18.57
N ASP A 87 -6.74 -0.78 17.85
CA ASP A 87 -5.90 0.38 17.52
C ASP A 87 -6.59 1.28 16.48
N MET A 88 -6.44 2.59 16.62
CA MET A 88 -6.91 3.57 15.66
C MET A 88 -5.73 4.23 14.93
N LEU A 89 -5.69 4.11 13.60
CA LEU A 89 -4.64 4.69 12.77
C LEU A 89 -5.20 5.81 11.89
N LEU A 90 -4.52 6.95 11.87
CA LEU A 90 -4.86 8.03 10.94
C LEU A 90 -4.51 7.62 9.51
N TRP A 91 -5.48 7.62 8.60
CA TRP A 91 -5.23 7.53 7.17
C TRP A 91 -4.71 8.89 6.68
N LEU A 92 -3.41 8.99 6.45
CA LEU A 92 -2.72 10.23 6.15
C LEU A 92 -2.18 10.23 4.72
N PRO A 93 -2.74 11.02 3.80
CA PRO A 93 -2.15 11.23 2.48
C PRO A 93 -0.87 12.06 2.59
N VAL A 94 0.18 11.67 1.85
CA VAL A 94 1.51 12.26 1.99
C VAL A 94 1.87 13.18 0.82
N PHE A 95 1.85 12.66 -0.41
CA PHE A 95 2.26 13.42 -1.58
C PHE A 95 1.12 13.74 -2.55
N ALA A 96 -0.12 13.60 -2.14
CA ALA A 96 -1.30 14.05 -2.89
C ALA A 96 -2.45 14.33 -1.92
N GLU A 97 -3.50 15.00 -2.42
CA GLU A 97 -4.76 15.27 -1.70
C GLU A 97 -4.59 16.02 -0.39
N THR A 98 -3.61 16.90 -0.32
CA THR A 98 -3.27 17.72 0.86
C THR A 98 -3.46 19.21 0.60
N GLU A 99 -3.98 19.60 -0.56
CA GLU A 99 -4.10 20.98 -1.01
C GLU A 99 -5.03 21.84 -0.13
N GLU A 100 -5.98 21.19 0.54
CA GLU A 100 -6.93 21.87 1.43
C GLU A 100 -6.35 22.20 2.82
N VAL A 101 -5.23 21.58 3.18
CA VAL A 101 -4.63 21.70 4.52
C VAL A 101 -3.20 22.24 4.52
N CYS A 102 -2.52 22.23 3.38
CA CYS A 102 -1.19 22.81 3.24
C CYS A 102 -0.80 23.13 1.80
N ASP A 103 0.07 24.12 1.63
CA ASP A 103 0.65 24.49 0.34
C ASP A 103 1.88 23.63 0.05
N ASN A 104 1.77 22.74 -0.91
CA ASN A 104 2.85 21.87 -1.34
C ASN A 104 3.39 22.23 -2.72
N VAL A 105 4.67 21.96 -2.94
CA VAL A 105 5.32 22.11 -4.24
C VAL A 105 4.97 20.92 -5.12
N PRO A 106 4.32 21.13 -6.29
CA PRO A 106 3.90 20.05 -7.16
C PRO A 106 5.08 19.30 -7.76
N ALA A 107 4.86 18.02 -8.09
CA ALA A 107 5.77 17.27 -8.93
C ALA A 107 5.66 17.76 -10.38
N VAL A 108 6.79 17.79 -11.10
CA VAL A 108 6.86 18.13 -12.52
C VAL A 108 7.46 16.99 -13.33
N ASP A 109 7.10 16.87 -14.58
CA ASP A 109 7.71 15.91 -15.49
C ASP A 109 9.15 16.30 -15.90
N LEU A 110 9.78 15.51 -16.75
CA LEU A 110 11.14 15.79 -17.23
C LEU A 110 11.24 17.03 -18.12
N ALA A 111 10.11 17.57 -18.63
CA ALA A 111 10.03 18.81 -19.38
C ALA A 111 9.71 20.03 -18.49
N GLY A 112 9.48 19.83 -17.19
CA GLY A 112 9.16 20.86 -16.22
C GLY A 112 7.68 21.22 -16.12
N ASN A 113 6.78 20.44 -16.74
CA ASN A 113 5.35 20.65 -16.70
C ASN A 113 4.72 19.83 -15.56
N ILE A 114 3.63 20.33 -14.97
CA ILE A 114 2.82 19.51 -14.04
C ILE A 114 2.07 18.49 -14.91
N PRO A 115 2.24 17.17 -14.65
CA PRO A 115 1.54 16.14 -15.39
C PRO A 115 0.02 16.32 -15.29
N ALA A 116 -0.66 16.19 -16.42
CA ALA A 116 -2.11 16.30 -16.45
C ALA A 116 -2.75 15.14 -15.66
N ASN A 117 -3.78 15.47 -14.87
CA ASN A 117 -4.67 14.44 -14.34
C ASN A 117 -5.62 13.99 -15.45
N TYR A 118 -5.78 12.67 -15.59
CA TYR A 118 -6.84 12.16 -16.45
C TYR A 118 -8.17 12.27 -15.71
N ASP A 119 -9.20 12.69 -16.45
CA ASP A 119 -10.58 12.64 -15.96
C ASP A 119 -11.03 11.17 -16.03
N LEU A 120 -10.93 10.48 -14.90
CA LEU A 120 -11.36 9.10 -14.79
C LEU A 120 -12.85 9.05 -14.49
N ALA A 121 -13.54 8.07 -15.06
CA ALA A 121 -14.97 7.82 -14.79
C ALA A 121 -15.28 7.59 -13.30
N ALA A 122 -14.26 7.25 -12.50
CA ALA A 122 -14.33 7.12 -11.04
C ALA A 122 -14.18 8.44 -10.29
N GLY A 123 -13.91 9.57 -10.96
CA GLY A 123 -13.72 10.88 -10.34
C GLY A 123 -12.41 11.04 -9.57
N GLU A 124 -11.43 10.19 -9.83
CA GLU A 124 -10.16 10.17 -9.10
C GLU A 124 -9.03 10.82 -9.94
N GLY A 125 -8.90 12.13 -9.83
CA GLY A 125 -7.79 12.88 -10.45
C GLY A 125 -6.87 13.45 -9.39
N PHE A 126 -5.73 12.79 -9.09
CA PHE A 126 -4.81 13.25 -8.06
C PHE A 126 -3.69 14.11 -8.64
N ARG A 127 -3.49 15.30 -8.04
CA ARG A 127 -2.27 16.06 -8.22
C ARG A 127 -1.22 15.57 -7.22
N PHE A 128 -0.06 15.18 -7.72
CA PHE A 128 1.04 14.76 -6.85
C PHE A 128 2.02 15.88 -6.58
N ASN A 129 2.56 15.89 -5.39
CA ASN A 129 3.58 16.81 -4.90
C ASN A 129 4.98 16.18 -5.02
N CYS A 130 6.01 17.02 -5.14
CA CYS A 130 7.38 16.54 -5.24
C CYS A 130 7.82 15.80 -3.96
N PRO A 131 8.14 14.50 -4.02
CA PRO A 131 8.50 13.72 -2.83
C PRO A 131 9.77 14.21 -2.13
N THR A 132 10.71 14.75 -2.91
CA THR A 132 12.03 15.15 -2.40
C THR A 132 12.10 16.60 -1.95
N ASN A 133 11.04 17.38 -2.15
CA ASN A 133 11.01 18.75 -1.66
C ASN A 133 10.88 18.73 -0.12
N PRO A 134 11.85 19.27 0.63
CA PRO A 134 11.84 19.21 2.08
C PRO A 134 10.64 19.93 2.72
N GLN A 135 10.07 20.93 2.01
CA GLN A 135 8.87 21.62 2.49
C GLN A 135 7.67 20.68 2.51
N ASN A 136 7.51 19.83 1.48
CA ASN A 136 6.38 18.89 1.41
C ASN A 136 6.44 17.86 2.55
N ALA A 137 7.61 17.29 2.83
CA ALA A 137 7.80 16.40 3.96
C ALA A 137 7.53 17.10 5.31
N ALA A 138 8.01 18.34 5.48
CA ALA A 138 7.76 19.14 6.68
C ALA A 138 6.27 19.45 6.86
N ASN A 139 5.56 19.76 5.77
CA ASN A 139 4.13 20.04 5.78
C ASN A 139 3.30 18.85 6.27
N VAL A 140 3.59 17.63 5.81
CA VAL A 140 2.88 16.42 6.26
C VAL A 140 3.01 16.25 7.77
N VAL A 141 4.21 16.43 8.30
CA VAL A 141 4.48 16.35 9.75
C VAL A 141 3.76 17.46 10.50
N ALA A 142 3.76 18.69 9.96
CA ALA A 142 3.07 19.83 10.55
C ALA A 142 1.54 19.66 10.54
N VAL A 143 0.97 19.07 9.49
CA VAL A 143 -0.45 18.71 9.41
C VAL A 143 -0.81 17.73 10.54
N TYR A 144 -0.03 16.66 10.73
CA TYR A 144 -0.23 15.76 11.85
C TYR A 144 -0.16 16.51 13.20
N ASP A 145 0.92 17.28 13.41
CA ASP A 145 1.18 17.97 14.67
C ASP A 145 0.09 19.01 15.02
N SER A 146 -0.48 19.67 14.02
CA SER A 146 -1.46 20.73 14.23
C SER A 146 -2.91 20.24 14.30
N LEU A 147 -3.25 19.20 13.56
CA LEU A 147 -4.64 18.77 13.41
C LEU A 147 -4.96 17.45 14.15
N PHE A 148 -3.98 16.56 14.31
CA PHE A 148 -4.26 15.18 14.69
C PHE A 148 -3.55 14.70 15.97
N ARG A 149 -2.54 15.42 16.46
CA ARG A 149 -1.75 15.01 17.62
C ARG A 149 -2.59 14.64 18.85
N ASP A 150 -3.65 15.40 19.10
CA ASP A 150 -4.50 15.27 20.29
C ASP A 150 -5.81 14.49 20.00
N CYS A 151 -5.86 13.74 18.90
CA CYS A 151 -7.04 12.98 18.49
C CYS A 151 -7.06 11.53 18.97
N GLY A 152 -5.97 11.05 19.63
CA GLY A 152 -5.92 9.72 20.22
C GLY A 152 -5.54 8.60 19.25
N PHE A 153 -4.77 8.90 18.19
CA PHE A 153 -4.27 7.88 17.27
C PHE A 153 -3.09 7.08 17.85
N ASP A 154 -3.11 5.76 17.68
CA ASP A 154 -2.02 4.83 18.03
C ASP A 154 -0.95 4.79 16.93
N GLY A 155 -1.30 5.21 15.73
CA GLY A 155 -0.41 5.23 14.59
C GLY A 155 -0.94 6.01 13.41
N VAL A 156 -0.17 5.97 12.34
CA VAL A 156 -0.51 6.53 11.03
C VAL A 156 -0.49 5.44 9.97
N PHE A 157 -1.35 5.57 8.99
CA PHE A 157 -1.32 4.79 7.76
C PHE A 157 -1.04 5.75 6.61
N LEU A 158 0.19 5.68 6.09
CA LEU A 158 0.70 6.59 5.07
C LEU A 158 0.22 6.15 3.70
N ASP A 159 -0.58 6.97 3.06
CA ASP A 159 -1.08 6.78 1.69
C ASP A 159 -0.51 7.84 0.75
N ARG A 160 -0.65 7.65 -0.56
CA ARG A 160 -0.08 8.53 -1.59
C ARG A 160 1.44 8.71 -1.46
N ILE A 161 2.14 7.71 -0.92
CA ILE A 161 3.60 7.69 -0.71
C ILE A 161 4.34 7.29 -2.00
N ARG A 162 4.06 8.01 -3.08
CA ARG A 162 4.49 7.67 -4.43
C ARG A 162 4.45 8.89 -5.36
N THR A 163 4.88 8.71 -6.59
CA THR A 163 4.61 9.65 -7.68
C THR A 163 3.39 9.21 -8.48
N GLN A 164 3.06 9.94 -9.55
CA GLN A 164 2.01 9.55 -10.47
C GLN A 164 2.26 8.17 -11.06
N SER A 165 1.17 7.44 -11.33
CA SER A 165 1.17 6.21 -12.10
C SER A 165 0.92 6.48 -13.59
N PHE A 166 0.72 5.40 -14.37
CA PHE A 166 0.33 5.51 -15.80
C PHE A 166 -1.04 6.16 -16.02
N VAL A 167 -1.82 6.39 -14.96
CA VAL A 167 -3.02 7.24 -15.01
C VAL A 167 -2.72 8.64 -15.55
N SER A 168 -1.56 9.19 -15.19
CA SER A 168 -1.06 10.47 -15.73
C SER A 168 -0.12 10.28 -16.96
N GLY A 169 -0.19 9.13 -17.62
CA GLY A 169 0.63 8.77 -18.78
C GLY A 169 2.11 8.63 -18.45
N VAL A 170 2.91 8.56 -19.52
CA VAL A 170 4.39 8.48 -19.45
C VAL A 170 4.96 9.70 -18.69
N SER A 171 4.44 10.89 -18.96
CA SER A 171 4.83 12.13 -18.27
C SER A 171 4.71 12.02 -16.74
N GLY A 172 3.61 11.45 -16.24
CA GLY A 172 3.43 11.22 -14.81
C GLY A 172 4.42 10.24 -14.22
N VAL A 173 4.60 9.09 -14.87
CA VAL A 173 5.54 8.05 -14.41
C VAL A 173 6.99 8.54 -14.43
N LEU A 174 7.35 9.45 -15.32
CA LEU A 174 8.69 10.06 -15.39
C LEU A 174 8.86 11.29 -14.48
N SER A 175 7.90 11.61 -13.62
CA SER A 175 8.08 12.66 -12.61
C SER A 175 8.88 12.11 -11.41
N CYS A 176 9.64 12.92 -10.64
CA CYS A 176 9.71 14.36 -10.72
C CYS A 176 11.06 14.79 -11.34
N GLY A 177 11.00 15.72 -12.29
CA GLY A 177 12.17 16.31 -12.97
C GLY A 177 12.56 17.70 -12.47
N CYS A 178 12.11 18.13 -11.28
CA CYS A 178 12.46 19.41 -10.69
C CYS A 178 13.95 19.50 -10.32
N PRO A 179 14.53 20.71 -10.10
CA PRO A 179 15.96 20.85 -9.76
C PRO A 179 16.40 20.00 -8.58
N ILE A 180 15.60 19.90 -7.51
CA ILE A 180 15.93 19.10 -6.32
C ILE A 180 15.98 17.62 -6.69
N CYS A 181 15.01 17.13 -7.47
CA CYS A 181 15.02 15.74 -7.93
C CYS A 181 16.20 15.48 -8.87
N THR A 182 16.54 16.40 -9.76
CA THR A 182 17.72 16.27 -10.63
C THR A 182 19.00 16.08 -9.83
N GLU A 183 19.21 16.84 -8.75
CA GLU A 183 20.35 16.64 -7.84
C GLU A 183 20.31 15.28 -7.15
N ARG A 184 19.12 14.79 -6.77
CA ARG A 184 18.97 13.45 -6.15
C ARG A 184 19.29 12.34 -7.12
N PHE A 185 18.80 12.43 -8.36
CA PHE A 185 19.14 11.45 -9.40
C PHE A 185 20.64 11.45 -9.71
N ALA A 186 21.27 12.63 -9.76
CA ALA A 186 22.72 12.72 -9.93
C ALA A 186 23.49 12.06 -8.77
N ALA A 187 23.01 12.17 -7.52
CA ALA A 187 23.57 11.48 -6.37
C ALA A 187 23.45 9.94 -6.45
N GLU A 188 22.40 9.44 -7.13
CA GLU A 188 22.23 8.02 -7.46
C GLU A 188 23.03 7.59 -8.71
N GLY A 189 23.84 8.48 -9.28
CA GLY A 189 24.65 8.21 -10.45
C GLY A 189 23.88 8.21 -11.77
N LEU A 190 22.74 8.90 -11.84
CA LEU A 190 21.93 9.04 -13.04
C LEU A 190 21.76 10.52 -13.43
N ASP A 191 22.21 10.87 -14.64
CA ASP A 191 21.93 12.17 -15.22
C ASP A 191 20.55 12.15 -15.89
N LEU A 192 19.65 13.08 -15.51
CA LEU A 192 18.34 13.18 -16.14
C LEU A 192 18.40 13.67 -17.59
N ASP A 193 19.49 14.31 -18.03
CA ASP A 193 19.69 14.63 -19.44
C ASP A 193 19.95 13.37 -20.27
N GLU A 194 20.65 12.37 -19.72
CA GLU A 194 20.77 11.04 -20.33
C GLU A 194 19.38 10.37 -20.50
N VAL A 195 18.50 10.52 -19.49
CA VAL A 195 17.13 9.99 -19.59
C VAL A 195 16.34 10.69 -20.68
N ARG A 196 16.41 12.02 -20.77
CA ARG A 196 15.75 12.82 -21.83
C ARG A 196 16.25 12.43 -23.22
N GLU A 197 17.55 12.30 -23.38
CA GLU A 197 18.17 11.86 -24.65
C GLU A 197 17.75 10.45 -25.04
N ALA A 198 17.72 9.51 -24.08
CA ALA A 198 17.26 8.15 -24.32
C ALA A 198 15.79 8.09 -24.75
N LEU A 199 14.93 8.96 -24.22
CA LEU A 199 13.53 9.07 -24.63
C LEU A 199 13.39 9.59 -26.04
N ASP A 200 14.15 10.62 -26.44
CA ASP A 200 14.11 11.20 -27.79
C ASP A 200 14.64 10.22 -28.84
N ILE A 201 15.67 9.44 -28.53
CA ILE A 201 16.29 8.47 -29.42
C ILE A 201 15.52 7.15 -29.44
N ALA A 202 15.17 6.63 -28.27
CA ALA A 202 14.55 5.32 -28.11
C ALA A 202 13.02 5.37 -28.23
N GLY A 203 12.40 6.56 -28.01
CA GLY A 203 10.95 6.69 -28.06
C GLY A 203 10.24 5.69 -27.14
N ASP A 204 9.29 4.95 -27.72
CA ASP A 204 8.52 3.93 -26.98
C ASP A 204 9.41 2.79 -26.46
N ALA A 205 10.58 2.56 -27.04
CA ALA A 205 11.54 1.55 -26.59
C ALA A 205 12.09 1.82 -25.18
N PHE A 206 11.97 3.04 -24.64
CA PHE A 206 12.35 3.33 -23.26
C PHE A 206 11.59 2.44 -22.26
N PHE A 207 10.33 2.16 -22.52
CA PHE A 207 9.48 1.28 -21.69
C PHE A 207 9.38 -0.15 -22.22
N SER A 208 10.00 -0.47 -23.36
CA SER A 208 9.95 -1.83 -23.91
C SER A 208 10.54 -2.83 -22.92
N VAL A 209 9.82 -3.90 -22.67
CA VAL A 209 10.24 -4.92 -21.70
C VAL A 209 10.67 -6.19 -22.43
N LYS A 210 11.71 -6.86 -21.90
CA LYS A 210 12.16 -8.18 -22.35
C LYS A 210 11.35 -9.29 -21.71
N GLY A 211 10.87 -9.06 -20.51
CA GLY A 211 10.14 -10.03 -19.73
C GLY A 211 9.85 -9.54 -18.31
N TYR A 212 9.31 -10.43 -17.51
CA TYR A 212 8.97 -10.20 -16.11
C TYR A 212 9.17 -11.48 -15.31
N THR A 213 9.72 -11.35 -14.10
CA THR A 213 9.65 -12.41 -13.09
C THR A 213 9.17 -11.82 -11.77
N PRO A 214 8.46 -12.57 -10.92
CA PRO A 214 8.08 -12.09 -9.59
C PRO A 214 9.28 -11.67 -8.72
N ALA A 215 10.44 -12.31 -8.92
CA ALA A 215 11.64 -12.06 -8.13
C ALA A 215 12.42 -10.81 -8.56
N THR A 216 12.41 -10.48 -9.85
CA THR A 216 13.22 -9.37 -10.42
C THR A 216 12.38 -8.21 -10.95
N GLY A 217 11.05 -8.39 -11.06
CA GLY A 217 10.17 -7.43 -11.70
C GLY A 217 10.35 -7.40 -13.23
N PHE A 218 10.05 -6.26 -13.84
CA PHE A 218 10.22 -6.03 -15.26
C PHE A 218 11.70 -5.84 -15.64
N GLU A 219 12.11 -6.49 -16.73
CA GLU A 219 13.38 -6.26 -17.40
C GLU A 219 13.15 -5.38 -18.63
N PHE A 220 13.90 -4.29 -18.77
CA PHE A 220 13.74 -3.33 -19.86
C PHE A 220 14.74 -3.57 -20.99
N GLU A 221 14.30 -3.30 -22.25
CA GLU A 221 15.20 -3.25 -23.40
C GLU A 221 16.24 -2.13 -23.25
N ASN A 222 15.81 -0.97 -22.75
CA ASN A 222 16.67 0.17 -22.52
C ASN A 222 17.23 0.16 -21.08
N PRO A 223 18.56 -0.01 -20.90
CA PRO A 223 19.16 -0.04 -19.57
C PRO A 223 19.06 1.31 -18.82
N VAL A 224 18.80 2.42 -19.51
CA VAL A 224 18.56 3.71 -18.88
C VAL A 224 17.23 3.67 -18.13
N ALA A 225 16.19 3.03 -18.68
CA ALA A 225 14.90 2.86 -18.01
C ALA A 225 15.03 2.10 -16.67
N GLU A 226 15.77 0.99 -16.68
CA GLU A 226 16.02 0.20 -15.46
C GLU A 226 16.74 1.02 -14.39
N ARG A 227 17.79 1.78 -14.77
CA ARG A 227 18.52 2.65 -13.84
C ARG A 227 17.62 3.77 -13.32
N PHE A 228 16.76 4.33 -14.18
CA PHE A 228 15.83 5.39 -13.81
C PHE A 228 14.82 4.91 -12.75
N PHE A 229 14.13 3.80 -12.99
CA PHE A 229 13.13 3.30 -12.04
C PHE A 229 13.75 2.83 -10.72
N ARG A 230 14.94 2.26 -10.75
CA ARG A 230 15.68 1.93 -9.52
C ARG A 230 16.06 3.19 -8.73
N ALA A 231 16.68 4.18 -9.35
CA ALA A 231 17.03 5.44 -8.71
C ALA A 231 15.79 6.16 -8.16
N LYS A 232 14.71 6.18 -8.93
CA LYS A 232 13.42 6.74 -8.51
C LYS A 232 12.88 6.02 -7.26
N GLY A 233 12.95 4.69 -7.22
CA GLY A 233 12.58 3.88 -6.06
C GLY A 233 13.34 4.31 -4.81
N HIS A 234 14.68 4.40 -4.89
CA HIS A 234 15.53 4.85 -3.79
C HIS A 234 15.19 6.26 -3.32
N ILE A 235 15.01 7.19 -4.26
CA ILE A 235 14.78 8.62 -3.95
C ILE A 235 13.42 8.81 -3.28
N VAL A 236 12.36 8.26 -3.85
CA VAL A 236 10.99 8.43 -3.34
C VAL A 236 10.83 7.69 -2.02
N SER A 237 11.25 6.42 -1.95
CA SER A 237 11.15 5.63 -0.72
C SER A 237 12.01 6.18 0.40
N GLY A 238 13.17 6.76 0.10
CA GLY A 238 14.00 7.48 1.08
C GLY A 238 13.29 8.71 1.66
N ALA A 239 12.55 9.45 0.85
CA ALA A 239 11.74 10.57 1.31
C ALA A 239 10.58 10.12 2.20
N VAL A 240 9.90 9.03 1.83
CA VAL A 240 8.84 8.40 2.65
C VAL A 240 9.40 7.91 3.98
N ALA A 241 10.55 7.25 3.98
CA ALA A 241 11.22 6.77 5.18
C ALA A 241 11.49 7.92 6.17
N ALA A 242 11.94 9.07 5.69
CA ALA A 242 12.18 10.24 6.54
C ALA A 242 10.88 10.78 7.18
N VAL A 243 9.76 10.79 6.45
CA VAL A 243 8.44 11.15 7.00
C VAL A 243 8.00 10.12 8.04
N ALA A 244 8.11 8.82 7.73
CA ALA A 244 7.77 7.74 8.63
C ALA A 244 8.55 7.80 9.95
N ASP A 245 9.87 7.98 9.88
CA ASP A 245 10.73 8.09 11.06
C ASP A 245 10.40 9.33 11.91
N SER A 246 10.05 10.45 11.26
CA SER A 246 9.60 11.65 11.93
C SER A 246 8.29 11.44 12.71
N LEU A 247 7.32 10.75 12.11
CA LEU A 247 6.05 10.42 12.76
C LEU A 247 6.24 9.35 13.86
N ARG A 248 7.08 8.35 13.62
CA ARG A 248 7.46 7.36 14.64
C ARG A 248 8.12 8.00 15.87
N SER A 249 8.92 9.06 15.70
CA SER A 249 9.51 9.80 16.83
C SER A 249 8.48 10.45 17.75
N ARG A 250 7.22 10.52 17.33
CA ARG A 250 6.05 10.99 18.12
C ARG A 250 5.33 9.86 18.85
N GLY A 251 5.87 8.65 18.81
CA GLY A 251 5.29 7.46 19.45
C GLY A 251 4.26 6.72 18.61
N LEU A 252 4.14 7.06 17.32
CA LEU A 252 3.16 6.45 16.42
C LEU A 252 3.70 5.18 15.76
N SER A 253 2.87 4.17 15.64
CA SER A 253 3.10 3.06 14.70
C SER A 253 2.87 3.54 13.26
N VAL A 254 3.55 2.92 12.29
CA VAL A 254 3.50 3.32 10.88
C VAL A 254 3.09 2.16 9.99
N GLY A 255 1.91 2.27 9.37
CA GLY A 255 1.49 1.45 8.25
C GLY A 255 1.71 2.19 6.92
N MET A 256 1.89 1.45 5.83
CA MET A 256 2.11 2.04 4.50
C MET A 256 1.24 1.39 3.44
N ASP A 257 0.61 2.22 2.61
CA ASP A 257 -0.16 1.79 1.43
C ASP A 257 0.74 1.71 0.19
N LEU A 258 0.90 0.52 -0.36
CA LEU A 258 1.82 0.26 -1.46
C LEU A 258 1.09 -0.28 -2.70
N TYR A 259 1.58 0.08 -3.87
CA TYR A 259 1.20 -0.61 -5.11
C TYR A 259 1.60 -2.08 -5.04
N ALA A 260 0.90 -2.92 -5.79
CA ALA A 260 1.31 -4.33 -5.96
C ALA A 260 2.78 -4.41 -6.41
N PRO A 261 3.55 -5.41 -5.93
CA PRO A 261 4.99 -5.48 -6.16
C PRO A 261 5.44 -5.26 -7.61
N PHE A 262 4.69 -5.81 -8.59
CA PHE A 262 5.05 -5.68 -10.00
C PHE A 262 4.93 -4.26 -10.56
N MET A 263 4.03 -3.41 -10.01
CA MET A 263 3.84 -2.02 -10.45
C MET A 263 4.53 -0.99 -9.56
N ALA A 264 4.94 -1.36 -8.36
CA ALA A 264 5.55 -0.47 -7.39
C ALA A 264 6.77 0.32 -7.89
N PRO A 265 7.69 -0.26 -8.70
CA PRO A 265 8.85 0.47 -9.22
C PRO A 265 8.47 1.67 -10.09
N PHE A 266 7.38 1.59 -10.87
CA PHE A 266 6.95 2.67 -11.75
C PHE A 266 6.49 3.91 -10.98
N VAL A 267 5.99 3.74 -9.77
CA VAL A 267 5.54 4.84 -8.91
C VAL A 267 6.59 5.25 -7.87
N GLY A 268 7.78 4.66 -7.90
CA GLY A 268 8.89 4.98 -7.01
C GLY A 268 8.80 4.34 -5.63
N GLN A 269 8.13 3.20 -5.50
CA GLN A 269 8.06 2.45 -4.26
C GLN A 269 9.04 1.28 -4.28
N ASP A 270 10.04 1.35 -3.40
CA ASP A 270 11.02 0.31 -3.14
C ASP A 270 10.65 -0.42 -1.84
N TYR A 271 10.21 -1.66 -1.97
CA TYR A 271 9.76 -2.48 -0.84
C TYR A 271 10.88 -2.79 0.16
N ASP A 272 12.13 -2.93 -0.31
CA ASP A 272 13.28 -3.16 0.57
C ASP A 272 13.53 -2.00 1.53
N ILE A 273 13.33 -0.78 1.06
CA ILE A 273 13.46 0.43 1.88
C ILE A 273 12.21 0.59 2.76
N LEU A 274 11.02 0.60 2.16
CA LEU A 274 9.78 0.95 2.85
C LEU A 274 9.45 -0.05 3.97
N SER A 275 9.66 -1.36 3.74
CA SER A 275 9.39 -2.37 4.76
C SER A 275 10.24 -2.27 6.02
N ARG A 276 11.42 -1.64 5.95
CA ARG A 276 12.28 -1.38 7.12
C ARG A 276 11.85 -0.16 7.93
N HIS A 277 11.05 0.71 7.34
CA HIS A 277 10.52 1.92 7.96
C HIS A 277 9.02 1.84 8.26
N ALA A 278 8.41 0.67 8.07
CA ALA A 278 7.02 0.39 8.40
C ALA A 278 6.92 -0.65 9.52
N ASP A 279 5.90 -0.54 10.37
CA ASP A 279 5.50 -1.62 11.27
C ASP A 279 4.66 -2.66 10.52
N PHE A 280 3.88 -2.19 9.54
CA PHE A 280 3.23 -3.07 8.57
C PHE A 280 3.09 -2.40 7.19
N ILE A 281 2.98 -3.23 6.17
CA ILE A 281 2.67 -2.81 4.81
C ILE A 281 1.34 -3.41 4.34
N LYS A 282 0.63 -2.63 3.53
CA LYS A 282 -0.60 -3.04 2.85
C LYS A 282 -0.41 -2.87 1.34
N PRO A 283 0.06 -3.90 0.64
CA PRO A 283 0.04 -3.90 -0.82
C PRO A 283 -1.39 -3.93 -1.37
N MET A 284 -1.69 -3.07 -2.33
CA MET A 284 -2.97 -3.00 -3.03
C MET A 284 -3.06 -4.11 -4.08
N LEU A 285 -3.41 -5.32 -3.67
CA LEU A 285 -3.52 -6.49 -4.55
C LEU A 285 -4.90 -6.60 -5.20
N TYR A 286 -5.36 -5.48 -5.78
CA TYR A 286 -6.70 -5.31 -6.30
C TYR A 286 -6.83 -5.87 -7.72
N ARG A 287 -7.38 -7.08 -7.84
CA ARG A 287 -7.52 -7.79 -9.13
C ARG A 287 -8.70 -7.31 -9.97
N GLN A 288 -9.77 -6.85 -9.34
CA GLN A 288 -11.01 -6.45 -10.00
C GLN A 288 -11.31 -4.96 -10.00
N THR A 289 -10.43 -4.16 -9.40
CA THR A 289 -10.59 -2.71 -9.40
C THR A 289 -10.20 -2.12 -10.76
N PHE A 290 -11.16 -1.45 -11.41
CA PHE A 290 -10.96 -0.69 -12.65
C PHE A 290 -10.81 0.81 -12.34
N ALA A 291 -9.87 1.13 -11.47
CA ALA A 291 -9.52 2.47 -11.00
C ALA A 291 -8.03 2.48 -10.61
N PRO A 292 -7.43 3.65 -10.29
CA PRO A 292 -6.05 3.74 -9.84
C PRO A 292 -5.70 2.74 -8.74
N ALA A 293 -4.50 2.18 -8.79
CA ALA A 293 -3.99 1.09 -7.97
C ALA A 293 -4.63 -0.30 -8.23
N GLY A 294 -5.64 -0.42 -9.07
CA GLY A 294 -6.12 -1.72 -9.56
C GLY A 294 -5.08 -2.36 -10.48
N MET A 295 -4.66 -3.60 -10.17
CA MET A 295 -3.55 -4.27 -10.86
C MET A 295 -3.77 -4.36 -12.37
N GLY A 296 -4.93 -4.84 -12.81
CA GLY A 296 -5.27 -4.94 -14.23
C GLY A 296 -5.41 -3.57 -14.90
N PHE A 297 -6.01 -2.62 -14.21
CA PHE A 297 -6.20 -1.26 -14.69
C PHE A 297 -4.85 -0.55 -14.97
N GLU A 298 -3.94 -0.57 -14.00
CA GLU A 298 -2.61 0.05 -14.14
C GLU A 298 -1.77 -0.67 -15.20
N TYR A 299 -1.87 -1.99 -15.28
CA TYR A 299 -1.17 -2.77 -16.30
C TYR A 299 -1.68 -2.49 -17.73
N ASP A 300 -2.98 -2.31 -17.89
CA ASP A 300 -3.55 -1.90 -19.18
C ASP A 300 -3.12 -0.49 -19.59
N LEU A 301 -2.94 0.41 -18.62
CA LEU A 301 -2.41 1.76 -18.91
C LEU A 301 -0.93 1.71 -19.28
N LEU A 302 -0.13 0.86 -18.63
CA LEU A 302 1.27 0.61 -19.03
C LEU A 302 1.33 0.10 -20.48
N LYS A 303 0.55 -0.90 -20.85
CA LYS A 303 0.50 -1.44 -22.23
C LYS A 303 0.05 -0.41 -23.24
N LYS A 304 -0.87 0.48 -22.87
CA LYS A 304 -1.30 1.59 -23.76
C LYS A 304 -0.25 2.67 -23.93
N ALA A 305 0.59 2.89 -22.93
CA ALA A 305 1.69 3.85 -23.01
C ALA A 305 2.75 3.42 -24.05
N VAL A 306 2.88 2.11 -24.29
CA VAL A 306 3.81 1.52 -25.26
C VAL A 306 3.10 0.40 -26.06
N PRO A 307 2.19 0.77 -26.98
CA PRO A 307 1.24 -0.19 -27.55
C PRO A 307 1.84 -1.25 -28.47
N GLU A 308 3.03 -1.03 -28.99
CA GLU A 308 3.72 -1.93 -29.94
C GLU A 308 4.87 -2.73 -29.29
N ALA A 309 5.04 -2.63 -27.96
CA ALA A 309 6.14 -3.28 -27.29
C ALA A 309 5.95 -4.81 -27.26
N GLU A 310 6.93 -5.54 -27.72
CA GLU A 310 7.04 -6.99 -27.53
C GLU A 310 7.56 -7.29 -26.11
N GLY A 311 7.20 -8.45 -25.55
CA GLY A 311 7.74 -8.91 -24.25
C GLY A 311 6.89 -8.58 -23.02
N TYR A 312 5.77 -7.87 -23.15
CA TYR A 312 4.82 -7.75 -22.06
C TYR A 312 4.16 -9.11 -21.77
N PRO A 313 4.26 -9.62 -20.53
CA PRO A 313 3.62 -10.88 -20.19
C PRO A 313 2.09 -10.74 -20.15
N GLU A 314 1.39 -11.82 -20.44
CA GLU A 314 -0.06 -11.88 -20.23
C GLU A 314 -0.34 -12.25 -18.77
N PHE A 315 -0.94 -11.32 -18.03
CA PHE A 315 -1.38 -11.55 -16.66
C PHE A 315 -2.89 -11.78 -16.63
N ALA A 316 -3.30 -12.94 -16.17
CA ALA A 316 -4.74 -13.31 -16.11
C ALA A 316 -5.50 -12.59 -14.98
N MET A 317 -4.81 -11.87 -14.08
CA MET A 317 -5.37 -11.23 -12.87
C MET A 317 -6.22 -12.21 -12.05
N ASP A 318 -5.85 -13.49 -12.09
CA ASP A 318 -6.47 -14.58 -11.34
C ASP A 318 -5.79 -14.80 -9.98
N VAL A 319 -6.19 -15.86 -9.28
CA VAL A 319 -5.62 -16.20 -7.97
C VAL A 319 -4.15 -16.64 -8.08
N ALA A 320 -3.73 -17.23 -9.22
CA ALA A 320 -2.34 -17.63 -9.41
C ALA A 320 -1.43 -16.39 -9.56
N PHE A 321 -1.91 -15.35 -10.23
CA PHE A 321 -1.21 -14.07 -10.27
C PHE A 321 -1.18 -13.41 -8.89
N LEU A 322 -2.28 -13.45 -8.13
CA LEU A 322 -2.30 -12.98 -6.74
C LEU A 322 -1.26 -13.72 -5.89
N ASP A 323 -1.20 -15.06 -5.95
CA ASP A 323 -0.21 -15.85 -5.22
C ASP A 323 1.23 -15.42 -5.58
N SER A 324 1.52 -15.13 -6.85
CA SER A 324 2.85 -14.65 -7.25
C SER A 324 3.23 -13.30 -6.63
N GLN A 325 2.25 -12.41 -6.45
CA GLN A 325 2.48 -11.12 -5.79
C GLN A 325 2.62 -11.27 -4.27
N LEU A 326 1.90 -12.21 -3.66
CA LEU A 326 2.02 -12.55 -2.25
C LEU A 326 3.40 -13.17 -1.97
N GLU A 327 3.87 -14.11 -2.82
CA GLU A 327 5.20 -14.70 -2.73
C GLU A 327 6.31 -13.62 -2.80
N ALA A 328 6.17 -12.64 -3.68
CA ALA A 328 7.11 -11.53 -3.81
C ALA A 328 7.25 -10.69 -2.53
N MET A 329 6.25 -10.74 -1.63
CA MET A 329 6.26 -10.01 -0.37
C MET A 329 6.90 -10.78 0.80
N GLU A 330 7.02 -12.10 0.71
CA GLU A 330 7.49 -12.94 1.82
C GLU A 330 8.84 -12.50 2.42
N PRO A 331 9.84 -12.04 1.63
CA PRO A 331 11.16 -11.70 2.16
C PRO A 331 11.19 -10.46 3.06
N TYR A 332 10.17 -9.59 3.01
CA TYR A 332 10.21 -8.30 3.71
C TYR A 332 9.97 -8.46 5.22
N PRO A 333 10.68 -7.68 6.07
CA PRO A 333 10.76 -7.96 7.51
C PRO A 333 9.55 -7.49 8.34
N CYS A 334 8.74 -6.54 7.82
CA CYS A 334 7.59 -6.01 8.56
C CYS A 334 6.36 -6.92 8.46
N ALA A 335 5.35 -6.66 9.29
CA ALA A 335 4.05 -7.31 9.19
C ALA A 335 3.37 -7.01 7.85
N LYS A 336 2.60 -7.96 7.32
CA LYS A 336 1.97 -7.87 6.00
C LYS A 336 0.47 -8.08 6.13
N TYR A 337 -0.27 -7.05 5.74
CA TYR A 337 -1.72 -7.07 5.66
C TYR A 337 -2.15 -6.71 4.24
N PRO A 338 -2.11 -7.66 3.28
CA PRO A 338 -2.51 -7.38 1.90
C PRO A 338 -3.91 -6.78 1.83
N GLY A 339 -4.08 -5.82 0.93
CA GLY A 339 -5.38 -5.19 0.69
C GLY A 339 -6.33 -6.15 0.01
N LEU A 340 -7.44 -6.47 0.67
CA LEU A 340 -8.52 -7.31 0.19
C LEU A 340 -9.70 -6.46 -0.26
N GLU A 341 -10.05 -6.52 -1.54
CA GLU A 341 -11.20 -5.79 -2.11
C GLU A 341 -12.52 -6.35 -1.57
N ILE A 342 -13.21 -5.57 -0.73
CA ILE A 342 -14.50 -5.96 -0.17
C ILE A 342 -15.67 -5.09 -0.64
N ASN A 343 -15.39 -3.97 -1.31
CA ASN A 343 -16.41 -3.10 -1.84
C ASN A 343 -17.00 -3.65 -3.15
N TYR A 344 -18.22 -3.25 -3.44
CA TYR A 344 -18.87 -3.48 -4.73
C TYR A 344 -19.32 -2.15 -5.32
N ARG A 345 -18.87 -1.86 -6.53
CA ARG A 345 -19.34 -0.73 -7.31
C ARG A 345 -19.39 -1.13 -8.78
N GLU A 346 -20.59 -1.09 -9.36
CA GLU A 346 -20.78 -1.46 -10.75
C GLU A 346 -19.85 -0.67 -11.69
N GLY A 347 -19.18 -1.35 -12.60
CA GLY A 347 -18.24 -0.75 -13.55
C GLY A 347 -16.88 -0.33 -12.95
N VAL A 348 -16.69 -0.40 -11.64
CA VAL A 348 -15.44 -0.03 -10.96
C VAL A 348 -14.85 -1.20 -10.20
N VAL A 349 -15.62 -1.85 -9.35
CA VAL A 349 -15.14 -3.00 -8.54
C VAL A 349 -16.26 -4.04 -8.41
N PRO A 350 -16.41 -4.95 -9.39
CA PRO A 350 -17.49 -5.93 -9.44
C PRO A 350 -17.18 -7.19 -8.61
N THR A 351 -16.78 -7.04 -7.35
CA THR A 351 -16.44 -8.14 -6.45
C THR A 351 -17.68 -8.95 -6.04
N SER A 352 -17.45 -10.15 -5.55
CA SER A 352 -18.48 -11.06 -5.03
C SER A 352 -17.99 -11.75 -3.75
N PRO A 353 -18.88 -12.34 -2.91
CA PRO A 353 -18.44 -13.10 -1.75
C PRO A 353 -17.49 -14.25 -2.10
N ALA A 354 -17.66 -14.90 -3.25
CA ALA A 354 -16.76 -15.96 -3.71
C ALA A 354 -15.37 -15.43 -4.01
N TYR A 355 -15.29 -14.28 -4.70
CA TYR A 355 -14.02 -13.58 -4.95
C TYR A 355 -13.31 -13.17 -3.67
N VAL A 356 -14.05 -12.61 -2.70
CA VAL A 356 -13.52 -12.20 -1.39
C VAL A 356 -12.94 -13.40 -0.65
N THR A 357 -13.68 -14.51 -0.59
CA THR A 357 -13.23 -15.76 0.06
C THR A 357 -11.99 -16.32 -0.64
N GLU A 358 -11.99 -16.43 -1.96
CA GLU A 358 -10.84 -16.93 -2.73
C GLU A 358 -9.58 -16.10 -2.49
N SER A 359 -9.71 -14.76 -2.48
CA SER A 359 -8.58 -13.86 -2.24
C SER A 359 -8.08 -13.95 -0.80
N LEU A 360 -8.97 -14.04 0.18
CA LEU A 360 -8.59 -14.24 1.57
C LEU A 360 -7.87 -15.57 1.79
N ASP A 361 -8.39 -16.66 1.22
CA ASP A 361 -7.77 -17.98 1.30
C ASP A 361 -6.34 -17.97 0.71
N ALA A 362 -6.11 -17.21 -0.37
CA ALA A 362 -4.78 -17.00 -0.92
C ALA A 362 -3.86 -16.28 0.08
N ILE A 363 -4.31 -15.16 0.64
CA ILE A 363 -3.55 -14.39 1.64
C ILE A 363 -3.15 -15.27 2.83
N LEU A 364 -4.11 -16.02 3.37
CA LEU A 364 -3.88 -16.86 4.56
C LEU A 364 -2.92 -18.03 4.30
N ARG A 365 -2.88 -18.57 3.06
CA ARG A 365 -1.92 -19.63 2.71
C ARG A 365 -0.46 -19.20 2.82
N HIS A 366 -0.17 -17.91 2.61
CA HIS A 366 1.18 -17.34 2.75
C HIS A 366 1.57 -17.06 4.21
N GLY A 367 0.64 -17.29 5.17
CA GLY A 367 0.93 -17.15 6.60
C GLY A 367 1.17 -15.71 7.05
N PHE A 368 0.60 -14.74 6.35
CA PHE A 368 0.65 -13.33 6.74
C PHE A 368 -0.27 -13.06 7.94
N GLU A 369 -0.08 -11.92 8.61
CA GLU A 369 -0.76 -11.58 9.85
C GLU A 369 -2.27 -11.41 9.67
N GLY A 370 -2.72 -11.05 8.45
CA GLY A 370 -4.12 -10.92 8.11
C GLY A 370 -4.33 -10.13 6.82
N ALA A 371 -5.42 -9.38 6.75
CA ALA A 371 -5.76 -8.55 5.59
C ALA A 371 -6.30 -7.19 5.99
N VAL A 372 -6.06 -6.17 5.15
CA VAL A 372 -6.79 -4.90 5.22
C VAL A 372 -8.03 -5.00 4.35
N LEU A 373 -9.21 -4.82 4.96
CA LEU A 373 -10.49 -4.78 4.25
C LEU A 373 -10.65 -3.45 3.51
N SER A 374 -10.41 -3.47 2.23
CA SER A 374 -10.25 -2.29 1.40
C SER A 374 -11.47 -2.08 0.50
N TRP A 375 -11.86 -0.85 0.32
CA TRP A 375 -11.19 0.36 0.78
C TRP A 375 -12.08 1.19 1.71
N ASN A 376 -13.39 0.88 1.83
CA ASN A 376 -14.30 1.55 2.76
C ASN A 376 -15.30 0.55 3.35
N ILE A 377 -15.11 0.21 4.61
CA ILE A 377 -15.97 -0.73 5.32
C ILE A 377 -17.40 -0.21 5.44
N MET A 378 -17.60 1.11 5.39
CA MET A 378 -18.92 1.73 5.48
C MET A 378 -19.82 1.37 4.31
N GLU A 379 -19.21 1.15 3.12
CA GLU A 379 -19.90 0.84 1.86
C GLU A 379 -19.84 -0.66 1.49
N ALA A 380 -19.14 -1.46 2.27
CA ALA A 380 -18.98 -2.88 1.96
C ALA A 380 -20.33 -3.63 2.09
N PRO A 381 -20.71 -4.45 1.09
CA PRO A 381 -21.91 -5.27 1.18
C PRO A 381 -21.85 -6.24 2.37
N GLU A 382 -22.97 -6.41 3.07
CA GLU A 382 -23.06 -7.32 4.22
C GLU A 382 -22.61 -8.75 3.88
N ALA A 383 -22.94 -9.23 2.67
CA ALA A 383 -22.56 -10.56 2.22
C ALA A 383 -21.03 -10.74 2.08
N HIS A 384 -20.29 -9.65 1.74
CA HIS A 384 -18.84 -9.67 1.61
C HIS A 384 -18.16 -9.71 2.98
N VAL A 385 -18.72 -9.03 3.98
CA VAL A 385 -18.21 -9.09 5.35
C VAL A 385 -18.56 -10.42 6.00
N ALA A 386 -19.79 -10.90 5.83
CA ALA A 386 -20.25 -12.15 6.43
C ALA A 386 -19.48 -13.40 5.93
N CYS A 387 -18.92 -13.39 4.72
CA CYS A 387 -18.14 -14.53 4.22
C CYS A 387 -16.74 -14.63 4.88
N LEU A 388 -16.24 -13.56 5.51
CA LEU A 388 -14.94 -13.56 6.19
C LEU A 388 -14.97 -14.28 7.55
N GLY A 389 -16.14 -14.41 8.16
CA GLY A 389 -16.32 -15.08 9.47
C GLY A 389 -16.51 -16.60 9.40
N LYS A 390 -16.33 -17.21 8.23
CA LYS A 390 -16.48 -18.65 8.00
C LYS A 390 -15.14 -19.33 7.99
#